data_5d3577ae998beec5fd237b39cdf0fe64
#
_entry.id   5d3577ae998beec5fd237b39cdf0fe64
#
_cell.length_a   1.000
_cell.length_b   1.000
_cell.length_c   1.000
_cell.angle_alpha   90.00
_cell.angle_beta   90.00
_cell.angle_gamma   90.00
#
_symmetry.space_group_name_H-M   'P 1'
#
loop_
_entity.id
_entity.type
_entity.pdbx_description
1 polymer ?
#
loop_
_entity_poly.entity_id
_entity_poly.type
_entity_poly.pdbx_seq_one_letter_code
_entity_poly.pdbx_strand_id
1 'polypeptide(L)'
;YPPADAGGSDSFTEADFTAHVEHLKKKLPSDDFTIVVQKPFVVIGDEPADDVREHSVRTVKWAVDKLKQEYFSKDPNEILDIWLFKNATSYERNAQLLFGDKPTTPYGYYSSTHKALVMNISTGGGTLVHEIVHPFIEANFPNCPPWLNEGLGSLYEQTGELQGRIHGFTNWRLPGLQAAITL
;
A
#
# COMPACT_ATOMS: atom_id res chain seq x y z
N TYR A 1 -8.94 29.96 -8.30
CA TYR A 1 -7.83 29.15 -8.81
C TYR A 1 -8.33 28.45 -10.07
N PRO A 2 -7.70 28.64 -11.24
CA PRO A 2 -8.08 27.90 -12.43
C PRO A 2 -7.73 26.42 -12.24
N PRO A 3 -8.48 25.48 -12.85
CA PRO A 3 -8.11 24.08 -12.83
C PRO A 3 -6.74 23.94 -13.49
N ALA A 4 -5.81 23.30 -12.80
CA ALA A 4 -4.54 22.92 -13.37
C ALA A 4 -4.81 22.02 -14.58
N ASP A 5 -4.13 22.29 -15.70
CA ASP A 5 -4.13 21.45 -16.89
C ASP A 5 -3.93 19.99 -16.47
N ALA A 6 -4.90 19.16 -16.82
CA ALA A 6 -4.80 17.72 -16.74
C ALA A 6 -3.81 17.22 -17.79
N GLY A 7 -2.52 17.45 -17.53
CA GLY A 7 -1.44 16.73 -18.17
C GLY A 7 -1.60 15.28 -17.78
N GLY A 8 -2.07 14.45 -18.73
CA GLY A 8 -2.32 13.04 -18.52
C GLY A 8 -1.07 12.38 -17.96
N SER A 9 -1.16 11.81 -16.77
CA SER A 9 -0.24 10.74 -16.39
C SER A 9 -0.52 9.61 -17.37
N ASP A 10 0.50 9.13 -18.07
CA ASP A 10 0.40 7.92 -18.88
C ASP A 10 0.02 6.77 -17.94
N SER A 11 -1.29 6.55 -17.78
CA SER A 11 -1.81 5.47 -16.97
C SER A 11 -1.45 4.16 -17.66
N PHE A 12 -0.86 3.22 -16.92
CA PHE A 12 -0.54 1.88 -17.42
C PHE A 12 -1.77 1.24 -18.08
N THR A 13 -1.53 0.60 -19.23
CA THR A 13 -2.56 -0.08 -20.00
C THR A 13 -2.90 -1.46 -19.43
N GLU A 14 -3.98 -2.08 -19.88
CA GLU A 14 -4.30 -3.48 -19.56
C GLU A 14 -3.18 -4.44 -19.98
N ALA A 15 -2.51 -4.13 -21.10
CA ALA A 15 -1.39 -4.94 -21.58
C ALA A 15 -0.18 -4.87 -20.64
N ASP A 16 0.08 -3.70 -20.05
CA ASP A 16 1.16 -3.53 -19.06
C ASP A 16 0.90 -4.35 -17.81
N PHE A 17 -0.32 -4.30 -17.26
CA PHE A 17 -0.72 -5.13 -16.12
C PHE A 17 -0.67 -6.63 -16.45
N THR A 18 -1.10 -7.02 -17.64
CA THR A 18 -1.03 -8.42 -18.07
C THR A 18 0.41 -8.91 -18.13
N ALA A 19 1.31 -8.15 -18.76
CA ALA A 19 2.72 -8.48 -18.84
C ALA A 19 3.37 -8.55 -17.44
N HIS A 20 3.01 -7.62 -16.56
CA HIS A 20 3.49 -7.59 -15.18
C HIS A 20 3.04 -8.85 -14.40
N VAL A 21 1.77 -9.23 -14.48
CA VAL A 21 1.24 -10.46 -13.87
C VAL A 21 1.95 -11.71 -14.39
N GLU A 22 2.20 -11.82 -15.69
CA GLU A 22 2.94 -12.96 -16.25
C GLU A 22 4.39 -13.02 -15.75
N HIS A 23 5.01 -11.88 -15.50
CA HIS A 23 6.32 -11.83 -14.86
C HIS A 23 6.25 -12.26 -13.38
N LEU A 24 5.24 -11.80 -12.62
CA LEU A 24 5.03 -12.18 -11.23
C LEU A 24 4.79 -13.68 -11.04
N LYS A 25 4.00 -14.31 -11.91
CA LYS A 25 3.74 -15.76 -11.86
C LYS A 25 5.02 -16.58 -11.85
N LYS A 26 6.09 -16.12 -12.52
CA LYS A 26 7.39 -16.80 -12.55
C LYS A 26 8.20 -16.66 -11.28
N LYS A 27 7.84 -15.70 -10.43
CA LYS A 27 8.51 -15.41 -9.14
C LYS A 27 7.79 -16.02 -7.95
N LEU A 28 6.56 -16.50 -8.13
CA LEU A 28 5.78 -17.06 -7.02
C LEU A 28 6.50 -18.26 -6.41
N PRO A 29 6.57 -18.32 -5.07
CA PRO A 29 7.23 -19.44 -4.37
C PRO A 29 6.46 -20.75 -4.47
N SER A 30 5.14 -20.71 -4.69
CA SER A 30 4.24 -21.85 -4.84
C SER A 30 2.97 -21.45 -5.58
N ASP A 31 2.17 -22.46 -5.95
CA ASP A 31 0.87 -22.27 -6.62
C ASP A 31 -0.23 -21.79 -5.65
N ASP A 32 0.05 -21.69 -4.35
CA ASP A 32 -0.92 -21.25 -3.35
C ASP A 32 -1.19 -19.74 -3.37
N PHE A 33 -0.39 -18.99 -4.10
CA PHE A 33 -0.54 -17.56 -4.18
C PHE A 33 -1.65 -17.14 -5.16
N THR A 34 -2.49 -16.22 -4.73
CA THR A 34 -3.50 -15.57 -5.56
C THR A 34 -3.00 -14.21 -6.02
N ILE A 35 -3.16 -13.90 -7.32
CA ILE A 35 -2.85 -12.58 -7.90
C ILE A 35 -4.15 -11.89 -8.30
N VAL A 36 -4.31 -10.63 -7.90
CA VAL A 36 -5.46 -9.76 -8.22
C VAL A 36 -4.94 -8.43 -8.75
N VAL A 37 -5.32 -8.06 -9.98
CA VAL A 37 -5.05 -6.70 -10.48
C VAL A 37 -6.03 -5.74 -9.84
N GLN A 38 -5.53 -4.83 -9.01
CA GLN A 38 -6.28 -3.77 -8.34
C GLN A 38 -5.61 -2.43 -8.61
N LYS A 39 -5.83 -1.89 -9.81
CA LYS A 39 -5.17 -0.67 -10.28
C LYS A 39 -5.20 0.46 -9.24
N PRO A 40 -4.06 1.16 -9.08
CA PRO A 40 -2.80 1.08 -9.82
C PRO A 40 -1.84 -0.02 -9.31
N PHE A 41 -2.29 -0.93 -8.47
CA PHE A 41 -1.50 -1.99 -7.85
C PHE A 41 -1.81 -3.38 -8.41
N VAL A 42 -0.89 -4.32 -8.17
CA VAL A 42 -1.14 -5.76 -8.27
C VAL A 42 -1.02 -6.35 -6.86
N VAL A 43 -2.09 -7.01 -6.41
CA VAL A 43 -2.16 -7.63 -5.06
C VAL A 43 -1.84 -9.10 -5.18
N ILE A 44 -0.92 -9.59 -4.36
CA ILE A 44 -0.47 -10.98 -4.31
C ILE A 44 -0.60 -11.47 -2.86
N GLY A 45 -1.26 -12.59 -2.62
CA GLY A 45 -1.40 -13.11 -1.26
C GLY A 45 -1.39 -14.63 -1.18
N ASP A 46 -1.00 -15.15 -0.01
CA ASP A 46 -0.96 -16.57 0.33
C ASP A 46 -2.08 -17.00 1.30
N GLU A 47 -3.08 -16.13 1.49
CA GLU A 47 -4.36 -16.48 2.10
C GLU A 47 -5.27 -17.22 1.09
N PRO A 48 -6.40 -17.80 1.54
CA PRO A 48 -7.44 -18.26 0.62
C PRO A 48 -7.79 -17.20 -0.43
N ALA A 49 -8.03 -17.63 -1.67
CA ALA A 49 -8.21 -16.71 -2.80
C ALA A 49 -9.32 -15.66 -2.57
N ASP A 50 -10.39 -16.03 -1.85
CA ASP A 50 -11.48 -15.10 -1.55
C ASP A 50 -11.07 -14.02 -0.54
N ASP A 51 -10.22 -14.36 0.43
CA ASP A 51 -9.70 -13.41 1.42
C ASP A 51 -8.76 -12.39 0.74
N VAL A 52 -7.89 -12.86 -0.17
CA VAL A 52 -7.03 -11.96 -0.97
C VAL A 52 -7.87 -11.01 -1.81
N ARG A 53 -8.95 -11.50 -2.46
CA ARG A 53 -9.88 -10.65 -3.21
C ARG A 53 -10.61 -9.65 -2.32
N GLU A 54 -11.03 -10.09 -1.14
CA GLU A 54 -11.69 -9.21 -0.17
C GLU A 54 -10.76 -8.08 0.28
N HIS A 55 -9.52 -8.37 0.66
CA HIS A 55 -8.51 -7.36 1.01
C HIS A 55 -8.22 -6.41 -0.16
N SER A 56 -8.12 -6.94 -1.38
CA SER A 56 -7.94 -6.14 -2.58
C SER A 56 -9.05 -5.10 -2.78
N VAL A 57 -10.31 -5.48 -2.52
CA VAL A 57 -11.46 -4.57 -2.72
C VAL A 57 -11.67 -3.69 -1.48
N ARG A 58 -11.75 -4.29 -0.29
CA ARG A 58 -12.15 -3.56 0.93
C ARG A 58 -11.08 -2.66 1.50
N THR A 59 -9.80 -2.99 1.26
CA THR A 59 -8.69 -2.18 1.77
C THR A 59 -8.02 -1.43 0.64
N VAL A 60 -7.48 -2.12 -0.36
CA VAL A 60 -6.66 -1.46 -1.40
C VAL A 60 -7.51 -0.55 -2.27
N LYS A 61 -8.55 -1.10 -2.93
CA LYS A 61 -9.43 -0.28 -3.79
C LYS A 61 -10.07 0.86 -3.01
N TRP A 62 -10.62 0.58 -1.84
CA TRP A 62 -11.25 1.60 -0.99
C TRP A 62 -10.27 2.73 -0.65
N ALA A 63 -9.05 2.41 -0.21
CA ALA A 63 -8.04 3.42 0.12
C ALA A 63 -7.64 4.25 -1.11
N VAL A 64 -7.37 3.59 -2.25
CA VAL A 64 -7.04 4.27 -3.51
C VAL A 64 -8.15 5.22 -3.94
N ASP A 65 -9.40 4.75 -3.98
CA ASP A 65 -10.54 5.56 -4.40
C ASP A 65 -10.69 6.81 -3.50
N LYS A 66 -10.58 6.63 -2.19
CA LYS A 66 -10.73 7.72 -1.22
C LYS A 66 -9.57 8.72 -1.28
N LEU A 67 -8.33 8.23 -1.38
CA LEU A 67 -7.15 9.08 -1.50
C LEU A 67 -7.16 9.90 -2.80
N LYS A 68 -7.59 9.29 -3.91
CA LYS A 68 -7.74 9.98 -5.20
C LYS A 68 -8.90 10.99 -5.17
N GLN A 69 -10.00 10.65 -4.53
CA GLN A 69 -11.15 11.56 -4.38
C GLN A 69 -10.75 12.85 -3.65
N GLU A 70 -9.87 12.76 -2.64
CA GLU A 70 -9.60 13.87 -1.73
C GLU A 70 -8.29 14.61 -2.02
N TYR A 71 -7.22 13.89 -2.45
CA TYR A 71 -5.87 14.46 -2.38
C TYR A 71 -5.03 14.28 -3.64
N PHE A 72 -5.12 13.14 -4.32
CA PHE A 72 -4.17 12.76 -5.34
C PHE A 72 -4.79 12.70 -6.73
N SER A 73 -4.23 13.46 -7.67
CA SER A 73 -4.67 13.48 -9.07
C SER A 73 -3.91 12.47 -9.96
N LYS A 74 -2.71 12.05 -9.51
CA LYS A 74 -1.84 11.14 -10.27
C LYS A 74 -1.75 9.80 -9.56
N ASP A 75 -1.77 8.72 -10.33
CA ASP A 75 -1.41 7.40 -9.86
C ASP A 75 0.12 7.29 -9.66
N PRO A 76 0.59 6.28 -8.90
CA PRO A 76 2.01 5.97 -8.82
C PRO A 76 2.66 5.84 -10.20
N ASN A 77 3.92 6.26 -10.31
CA ASN A 77 4.67 6.28 -11.58
C ASN A 77 5.07 4.88 -12.09
N GLU A 78 4.82 3.85 -11.31
CA GLU A 78 5.16 2.46 -11.61
C GLU A 78 4.02 1.53 -11.16
N ILE A 79 3.89 0.35 -11.77
CA ILE A 79 3.05 -0.72 -11.25
C ILE A 79 3.75 -1.28 -10.00
N LEU A 80 3.08 -1.17 -8.87
CA LEU A 80 3.61 -1.62 -7.58
C LEU A 80 2.90 -2.89 -7.12
N ASP A 81 3.67 -3.80 -6.52
CA ASP A 81 3.16 -5.04 -5.95
C ASP A 81 2.76 -4.84 -4.48
N ILE A 82 1.62 -5.40 -4.10
CA ILE A 82 1.19 -5.50 -2.70
C ILE A 82 1.20 -6.98 -2.32
N TRP A 83 2.19 -7.40 -1.53
CA TRP A 83 2.31 -8.76 -1.03
C TRP A 83 1.66 -8.90 0.34
N LEU A 84 0.59 -9.68 0.41
CA LEU A 84 -0.18 -9.95 1.62
C LEU A 84 0.17 -11.35 2.13
N PHE A 85 0.94 -11.43 3.20
CA PHE A 85 1.29 -12.69 3.85
C PHE A 85 0.37 -12.96 5.02
N LYS A 86 -0.23 -14.13 5.05
CA LYS A 86 -1.31 -14.53 5.98
C LYS A 86 -0.96 -14.49 7.47
N ASN A 87 0.32 -14.52 7.83
CA ASN A 87 0.78 -14.45 9.22
C ASN A 87 2.27 -14.12 9.31
N ALA A 88 2.77 -13.89 10.53
CA ALA A 88 4.17 -13.54 10.79
C ALA A 88 5.17 -14.53 10.20
N THR A 89 4.93 -15.84 10.35
CA THR A 89 5.83 -16.88 9.82
C THR A 89 5.92 -16.84 8.30
N SER A 90 4.79 -16.66 7.61
CA SER A 90 4.76 -16.52 6.16
C SER A 90 5.44 -15.21 5.71
N TYR A 91 5.17 -14.11 6.42
CA TYR A 91 5.75 -12.82 6.17
C TYR A 91 7.29 -12.85 6.25
N GLU A 92 7.85 -13.33 7.37
CA GLU A 92 9.29 -13.39 7.56
C GLU A 92 9.98 -14.31 6.54
N ARG A 93 9.40 -15.51 6.32
CA ARG A 93 9.93 -16.47 5.37
C ARG A 93 9.94 -15.94 3.94
N ASN A 94 8.82 -15.39 3.49
CA ASN A 94 8.69 -14.95 2.10
C ASN A 94 9.37 -13.60 1.83
N ALA A 95 9.46 -12.71 2.82
CA ALA A 95 10.28 -11.51 2.72
C ALA A 95 11.76 -11.87 2.47
N GLN A 96 12.29 -12.84 3.21
CA GLN A 96 13.65 -13.32 3.01
C GLN A 96 13.80 -14.04 1.66
N LEU A 97 12.83 -14.86 1.26
CA LEU A 97 12.92 -15.67 0.04
C LEU A 97 12.81 -14.82 -1.24
N LEU A 98 11.85 -13.88 -1.27
CA LEU A 98 11.50 -13.12 -2.46
C LEU A 98 12.34 -11.84 -2.62
N PHE A 99 12.71 -11.21 -1.50
CA PHE A 99 13.34 -9.90 -1.49
C PHE A 99 14.75 -9.91 -0.87
N GLY A 100 15.13 -11.01 -0.19
CA GLY A 100 16.38 -11.06 0.58
C GLY A 100 16.31 -10.24 1.86
N ASP A 101 15.13 -9.72 2.20
CA ASP A 101 14.92 -8.81 3.33
C ASP A 101 14.70 -9.58 4.63
N LYS A 102 15.22 -9.01 5.73
CA LYS A 102 14.85 -9.41 7.09
C LYS A 102 13.97 -8.30 7.68
N PRO A 103 12.66 -8.50 7.78
CA PRO A 103 11.76 -7.47 8.29
C PRO A 103 12.15 -7.01 9.69
N THR A 104 12.13 -5.70 9.93
CA THR A 104 12.41 -5.08 11.23
C THR A 104 11.14 -4.74 12.00
N THR A 105 9.97 -4.85 11.35
CA THR A 105 8.66 -4.61 11.94
C THR A 105 7.76 -5.84 11.73
N PRO A 106 6.85 -6.14 12.66
CA PRO A 106 5.92 -7.27 12.50
C PRO A 106 4.74 -6.96 11.55
N TYR A 107 4.60 -5.72 11.11
CA TYR A 107 3.42 -5.24 10.38
C TYR A 107 3.60 -5.30 8.86
N GLY A 108 4.58 -4.61 8.34
CA GLY A 108 4.87 -4.47 6.92
C GLY A 108 5.85 -3.33 6.65
N TYR A 109 6.22 -3.18 5.38
CA TYR A 109 7.09 -2.10 4.92
C TYR A 109 6.96 -1.90 3.41
N TYR A 110 7.30 -0.71 2.94
CA TYR A 110 7.50 -0.42 1.52
C TYR A 110 8.97 -0.64 1.13
N SER A 111 9.19 -1.45 0.10
CA SER A 111 10.50 -1.66 -0.52
C SER A 111 10.59 -0.86 -1.82
N SER A 112 11.28 0.27 -1.79
CA SER A 112 11.51 1.09 -2.99
C SER A 112 12.40 0.38 -4.02
N THR A 113 13.31 -0.49 -3.57
CA THR A 113 14.18 -1.29 -4.44
C THR A 113 13.39 -2.33 -5.23
N HIS A 114 12.42 -2.98 -4.59
CA HIS A 114 11.61 -4.04 -5.19
C HIS A 114 10.27 -3.54 -5.73
N LYS A 115 9.96 -2.25 -5.53
CA LYS A 115 8.69 -1.64 -5.91
C LYS A 115 7.48 -2.41 -5.34
N ALA A 116 7.58 -2.73 -4.04
CA ALA A 116 6.63 -3.62 -3.38
C ALA A 116 6.29 -3.15 -1.97
N LEU A 117 5.01 -3.26 -1.62
CA LEU A 117 4.51 -3.22 -0.26
C LEU A 117 4.47 -4.65 0.26
N VAL A 118 5.20 -4.94 1.33
CA VAL A 118 5.38 -6.29 1.89
C VAL A 118 4.72 -6.35 3.26
N MET A 119 3.58 -7.05 3.37
CA MET A 119 2.65 -6.93 4.49
C MET A 119 2.41 -8.24 5.22
N ASN A 120 2.39 -8.20 6.54
CA ASN A 120 1.78 -9.21 7.39
C ASN A 120 0.31 -8.83 7.61
N ILE A 121 -0.61 -9.38 6.81
CA ILE A 121 -2.01 -8.96 6.84
C ILE A 121 -2.73 -9.38 8.12
N SER A 122 -2.21 -10.37 8.87
CA SER A 122 -2.79 -10.78 10.15
C SER A 122 -2.78 -9.68 11.22
N THR A 123 -1.98 -8.64 11.03
CA THR A 123 -1.93 -7.48 11.94
C THR A 123 -2.99 -6.42 11.62
N GLY A 124 -3.76 -6.60 10.56
CA GLY A 124 -4.82 -5.70 10.11
C GLY A 124 -4.43 -4.83 8.91
N GLY A 125 -5.45 -4.21 8.30
CA GLY A 125 -5.30 -3.41 7.07
C GLY A 125 -4.75 -1.99 7.28
N GLY A 126 -4.61 -1.51 8.51
CA GLY A 126 -4.21 -0.13 8.77
C GLY A 126 -2.81 0.20 8.27
N THR A 127 -1.84 -0.65 8.57
CA THR A 127 -0.47 -0.49 8.05
C THR A 127 -0.44 -0.56 6.52
N LEU A 128 -1.29 -1.39 5.89
CA LEU A 128 -1.38 -1.42 4.43
C LEU A 128 -1.84 -0.06 3.87
N VAL A 129 -2.82 0.60 4.49
CA VAL A 129 -3.25 1.95 4.07
C VAL A 129 -2.12 2.96 4.25
N HIS A 130 -1.37 2.89 5.37
CA HIS A 130 -0.16 3.71 5.59
C HIS A 130 0.82 3.57 4.42
N GLU A 131 1.17 2.34 4.06
CA GLU A 131 2.14 2.08 2.98
C GLU A 131 1.61 2.48 1.58
N ILE A 132 0.30 2.39 1.33
CA ILE A 132 -0.33 2.85 0.08
C ILE A 132 -0.18 4.36 -0.11
N VAL A 133 -0.15 5.15 0.97
CA VAL A 133 -0.02 6.62 0.88
C VAL A 133 1.32 7.03 0.28
N HIS A 134 2.41 6.33 0.58
CA HIS A 134 3.77 6.71 0.16
C HIS A 134 3.95 6.82 -1.37
N PRO A 135 3.59 5.83 -2.20
CA PRO A 135 3.74 5.95 -3.65
C PRO A 135 2.85 7.03 -4.27
N PHE A 136 1.68 7.33 -3.68
CA PHE A 136 0.88 8.46 -4.12
C PHE A 136 1.54 9.80 -3.78
N ILE A 137 2.15 9.93 -2.60
CA ILE A 137 2.93 11.13 -2.24
C ILE A 137 4.10 11.29 -3.19
N GLU A 138 4.85 10.23 -3.47
CA GLU A 138 5.99 10.27 -4.39
C GLU A 138 5.58 10.77 -5.79
N ALA A 139 4.44 10.31 -6.32
CA ALA A 139 3.94 10.71 -7.63
C ALA A 139 3.38 12.14 -7.69
N ASN A 140 2.78 12.63 -6.59
CA ASN A 140 2.10 13.92 -6.55
C ASN A 140 2.93 15.03 -5.89
N PHE A 141 3.83 14.69 -4.96
CA PHE A 141 4.67 15.61 -4.18
C PHE A 141 6.10 15.09 -4.07
N PRO A 142 6.89 15.02 -5.16
CA PRO A 142 8.19 14.35 -5.19
C PRO A 142 9.23 14.95 -4.23
N ASN A 143 9.01 16.18 -3.75
CA ASN A 143 9.86 16.86 -2.76
C ASN A 143 9.21 16.88 -1.36
N CYS A 144 8.29 15.97 -1.08
CA CYS A 144 7.66 15.87 0.24
C CYS A 144 8.71 15.61 1.32
N PRO A 145 8.77 16.44 2.39
CA PRO A 145 9.70 16.17 3.49
C PRO A 145 9.36 14.83 4.16
N PRO A 146 10.37 14.04 4.61
CA PRO A 146 10.14 12.72 5.22
C PRO A 146 9.14 12.75 6.39
N TRP A 147 9.20 13.76 7.25
CA TRP A 147 8.28 13.87 8.39
C TRP A 147 6.82 14.06 7.97
N LEU A 148 6.56 14.74 6.84
CA LEU A 148 5.20 14.93 6.32
C LEU A 148 4.71 13.66 5.62
N ASN A 149 5.57 12.99 4.87
CA ASN A 149 5.28 11.71 4.23
C ASN A 149 4.88 10.66 5.28
N GLU A 150 5.69 10.47 6.32
CA GLU A 150 5.39 9.58 7.43
C GLU A 150 4.15 10.02 8.24
N GLY A 151 3.98 11.34 8.42
CA GLY A 151 2.82 11.91 9.10
C GLY A 151 1.52 11.63 8.38
N LEU A 152 1.48 11.71 7.06
CA LEU A 152 0.31 11.39 6.24
C LEU A 152 0.03 9.89 6.25
N GLY A 153 1.04 9.03 6.10
CA GLY A 153 0.88 7.58 6.28
C GLY A 153 0.28 7.26 7.64
N SER A 154 0.85 7.82 8.72
CA SER A 154 0.37 7.61 10.08
C SER A 154 -1.04 8.15 10.33
N LEU A 155 -1.44 9.24 9.68
CA LEU A 155 -2.80 9.80 9.78
C LEU A 155 -3.84 8.79 9.27
N TYR A 156 -3.52 8.06 8.20
CA TYR A 156 -4.43 7.10 7.57
C TYR A 156 -4.23 5.66 8.01
N GLU A 157 -3.28 5.37 8.92
CA GLU A 157 -3.11 4.04 9.51
C GLU A 157 -4.32 3.61 10.35
N GLN A 158 -4.94 4.55 11.08
CA GLN A 158 -6.21 4.36 11.76
C GLN A 158 -7.27 5.18 11.01
N THR A 159 -7.89 4.56 10.03
CA THR A 159 -8.76 5.27 9.10
C THR A 159 -10.12 4.62 8.94
N GLY A 160 -11.06 5.40 8.47
CA GLY A 160 -12.39 4.96 8.08
C GLY A 160 -13.07 6.01 7.23
N GLU A 161 -14.36 5.86 7.02
CA GLU A 161 -15.16 6.78 6.25
C GLU A 161 -16.07 7.60 7.15
N LEU A 162 -16.04 8.92 6.98
CA LEU A 162 -16.96 9.86 7.60
C LEU A 162 -17.59 10.75 6.51
N GLN A 163 -18.91 10.70 6.39
CA GLN A 163 -19.66 11.48 5.37
C GLN A 163 -19.15 11.28 3.93
N GLY A 164 -18.80 10.04 3.58
CA GLY A 164 -18.31 9.69 2.24
C GLY A 164 -16.83 9.97 2.00
N ARG A 165 -16.12 10.58 2.95
CA ARG A 165 -14.71 10.99 2.85
C ARG A 165 -13.81 10.13 3.72
N ILE A 166 -12.56 9.92 3.29
CA ILE A 166 -11.56 9.27 4.13
C ILE A 166 -11.24 10.16 5.34
N HIS A 167 -11.20 9.56 6.52
CA HIS A 167 -10.95 10.27 7.76
C HIS A 167 -9.96 9.48 8.63
N GLY A 168 -8.90 10.16 9.10
CA GLY A 168 -7.96 9.60 10.07
C GLY A 168 -8.53 9.72 11.48
N PHE A 169 -8.51 8.62 12.22
CA PHE A 169 -8.90 8.59 13.63
C PHE A 169 -7.68 8.68 14.55
N THR A 170 -7.91 8.77 15.85
CA THR A 170 -6.84 8.79 16.84
C THR A 170 -5.94 7.56 16.68
N ASN A 171 -4.68 7.80 16.36
CA ASN A 171 -3.69 6.77 16.17
C ASN A 171 -3.11 6.30 17.50
N TRP A 172 -2.81 5.01 17.64
CA TRP A 172 -2.19 4.42 18.83
C TRP A 172 -0.80 5.02 19.16
N ARG A 173 -0.15 5.68 18.20
CA ARG A 173 1.12 6.40 18.39
C ARG A 173 0.96 7.72 19.16
N LEU A 174 -0.27 8.27 19.24
CA LEU A 174 -0.54 9.59 19.84
C LEU A 174 -0.10 9.72 21.31
N PRO A 175 -0.35 8.74 22.20
CA PRO A 175 0.09 8.84 23.60
C PRO A 175 1.62 8.96 23.73
N GLY A 176 2.38 8.20 22.90
CA GLY A 176 3.84 8.30 22.88
C GLY A 176 4.34 9.65 22.39
N LEU A 177 3.71 10.22 21.36
CA LEU A 177 4.02 11.56 20.86
C LEU A 177 3.72 12.64 21.94
N GLN A 178 2.56 12.57 22.59
CA GLN A 178 2.18 13.51 23.65
C GLN A 178 3.16 13.45 24.83
N ALA A 179 3.59 12.25 25.24
CA ALA A 179 4.57 12.09 26.29
C ALA A 179 5.94 12.71 25.89
N ALA A 180 6.36 12.56 24.62
CA ALA A 180 7.62 13.12 24.14
C ALA A 180 7.65 14.65 24.06
N ILE A 181 6.48 15.29 23.87
CA ILE A 181 6.37 16.77 23.82
C ILE A 181 6.38 17.38 25.23
N THR A 182 5.99 16.61 26.25
CA THR A 182 5.88 17.10 27.65
C THR A 182 7.19 17.01 28.42
N LEU A 183 8.26 16.49 27.80
CA LEU A 183 9.62 16.43 28.34
C LEU A 183 10.45 17.60 27.85
#